data_5e095c5ee18c7eeaae479678d2ba8efd
#
_entry.id   5e095c5ee18c7eeaae479678d2ba8efd
#
_cell.length_a   1.000
_cell.length_b   1.000
_cell.length_c   1.000
_cell.angle_alpha   90.00
_cell.angle_beta   90.00
_cell.angle_gamma   90.00
#
_symmetry.space_group_name_H-M   'P 1'
#
loop_
_entity.id
_entity.type
_entity.pdbx_description
1 polymer ?
#
loop_
_entity_poly.entity_id
_entity_poly.type
_entity_poly.pdbx_seq_one_letter_code
_entity_poly.pdbx_strand_id
1 'polypeptide(L)'
;MIPTTTSVVAAAQPLQKPTVPQFTLGQLVGYFFADDDQAWALRVAFCESSAQPDDLSSDAIHPSSRASGWFQHLPKFWQERSEKAGFAGVDIMDPVANVGVAAWLLYHTPQGSGHWYPSESCWG
;
A
#
# COMPACT_ATOMS: atom_id res chain seq x y z
N MET A 1 -42.50 29.64 -6.56
CA MET A 1 -41.96 29.45 -6.55
C MET A 1 -41.20 28.95 -6.21
N ILE A 2 -40.61 28.62 -6.01
CA ILE A 2 -39.95 28.32 -5.89
C ILE A 2 -39.03 27.64 -5.48
N PRO A 3 -38.91 26.89 -5.38
CA PRO A 3 -38.01 25.91 -4.96
C PRO A 3 -36.71 25.93 -5.58
N THR A 4 -36.58 26.66 -6.48
CA THR A 4 -35.32 26.90 -7.11
C THR A 4 -34.23 27.22 -6.17
N THR A 5 -34.56 27.72 -5.03
CA THR A 5 -33.55 28.02 -4.03
C THR A 5 -32.71 26.84 -3.72
N THR A 6 -33.32 25.68 -3.67
CA THR A 6 -32.55 24.49 -3.37
C THR A 6 -31.50 24.19 -4.39
N SER A 7 -31.88 24.33 -5.64
CA SER A 7 -30.93 24.09 -6.70
C SER A 7 -29.78 25.07 -6.64
N VAL A 8 -30.07 26.28 -6.30
CA VAL A 8 -29.05 27.32 -6.20
C VAL A 8 -28.06 26.98 -5.11
N VAL A 9 -28.56 26.50 -3.99
CA VAL A 9 -27.66 26.12 -2.89
C VAL A 9 -26.74 25.00 -3.31
N ALA A 10 -27.28 24.01 -3.98
CA ALA A 10 -26.46 22.90 -4.43
C ALA A 10 -25.40 23.38 -5.43
N ALA A 11 -25.80 24.28 -6.32
CA ALA A 11 -24.86 24.79 -7.30
C ALA A 11 -23.79 25.67 -6.68
N ALA A 12 -24.09 26.30 -5.58
CA ALA A 12 -23.14 27.19 -4.93
C ALA A 12 -22.06 26.44 -4.15
N GLN A 13 -22.25 25.17 -3.89
CA GLN A 13 -21.24 24.43 -3.15
C GLN A 13 -20.03 24.15 -4.02
N PRO A 14 -18.83 24.30 -3.46
CA PRO A 14 -17.63 23.99 -4.22
C PRO A 14 -17.64 22.51 -4.61
N LEU A 15 -17.17 22.27 -5.80
CA LEU A 15 -16.97 20.90 -6.24
C LEU A 15 -15.85 20.29 -5.45
N GLN A 16 -16.15 19.25 -4.73
CA GLN A 16 -15.15 18.52 -4.00
C GLN A 16 -14.86 17.23 -4.72
N LYS A 17 -13.59 16.86 -4.74
CA LYS A 17 -13.23 15.55 -5.28
C LYS A 17 -13.87 14.48 -4.41
N PRO A 18 -14.34 13.41 -5.01
CA PRO A 18 -14.81 12.27 -4.22
C PRO A 18 -13.73 11.86 -3.22
N THR A 19 -14.12 11.66 -1.99
CA THR A 19 -13.19 11.19 -0.99
C THR A 19 -12.96 9.71 -1.22
N VAL A 20 -11.71 9.35 -1.49
CA VAL A 20 -11.33 7.94 -1.60
C VAL A 20 -11.11 7.43 -0.19
N PRO A 21 -11.76 6.32 0.19
CA PRO A 21 -11.52 5.74 1.51
C PRO A 21 -10.04 5.43 1.69
N GLN A 22 -9.52 5.78 2.87
CA GLN A 22 -8.16 5.47 3.22
C GLN A 22 -8.15 4.26 4.14
N PHE A 23 -7.23 3.35 3.87
CA PHE A 23 -7.07 2.15 4.68
C PHE A 23 -5.74 2.20 5.42
N THR A 24 -5.75 1.73 6.66
CA THR A 24 -4.51 1.60 7.42
C THR A 24 -3.70 0.42 6.91
N LEU A 25 -2.41 0.42 7.23
CA LEU A 25 -1.55 -0.73 6.92
C LEU A 25 -2.17 -2.02 7.48
N GLY A 26 -2.64 -1.99 8.72
CA GLY A 26 -3.25 -3.17 9.33
C GLY A 26 -4.46 -3.67 8.57
N GLN A 27 -5.32 -2.77 8.10
CA GLN A 27 -6.49 -3.15 7.31
C GLN A 27 -6.10 -3.80 5.99
N LEU A 28 -5.10 -3.23 5.31
CA LEU A 28 -4.64 -3.76 4.03
C LEU A 28 -3.95 -5.11 4.20
N VAL A 29 -3.15 -5.26 5.25
CA VAL A 29 -2.54 -6.55 5.57
C VAL A 29 -3.64 -7.59 5.84
N GLY A 30 -4.67 -7.22 6.57
CA GLY A 30 -5.80 -8.11 6.82
C GLY A 30 -6.55 -8.51 5.56
N TYR A 31 -6.54 -7.65 4.55
CA TYR A 31 -7.21 -7.93 3.27
C TYR A 31 -6.37 -8.84 2.37
N PHE A 32 -5.07 -8.56 2.26
CA PHE A 32 -4.23 -9.22 1.27
C PHE A 32 -3.51 -10.48 1.79
N PHE A 33 -3.28 -10.59 3.08
CA PHE A 33 -2.51 -11.71 3.64
C PHE A 33 -3.42 -12.69 4.37
N ALA A 34 -3.09 -13.98 4.26
CA ALA A 34 -3.78 -15.01 5.03
C ALA A 34 -3.60 -14.75 6.53
N ASP A 35 -4.55 -15.21 7.33
CA ASP A 35 -4.56 -14.95 8.78
C ASP A 35 -3.21 -15.26 9.44
N ASP A 36 -2.64 -16.41 9.09
CA ASP A 36 -1.39 -16.86 9.71
C ASP A 36 -0.18 -16.02 9.31
N ASP A 37 -0.29 -15.24 8.24
CA ASP A 37 0.83 -14.44 7.73
C ASP A 37 0.74 -12.97 8.10
N GLN A 38 -0.37 -12.53 8.70
CA GLN A 38 -0.59 -11.10 8.95
C GLN A 38 0.40 -10.52 9.95
N ALA A 39 0.67 -11.25 11.04
CA ALA A 39 1.64 -10.78 12.04
C ALA A 39 3.04 -10.66 11.42
N TRP A 40 3.40 -11.63 10.59
CA TRP A 40 4.67 -11.59 9.85
C TRP A 40 4.73 -10.37 8.94
N ALA A 41 3.67 -10.12 8.17
CA ALA A 41 3.63 -9.00 7.24
C ALA A 41 3.81 -7.66 7.97
N LEU A 42 3.17 -7.49 9.11
CA LEU A 42 3.32 -6.28 9.91
C LEU A 42 4.74 -6.14 10.44
N ARG A 43 5.38 -7.23 10.85
CA ARG A 43 6.78 -7.19 11.29
C ARG A 43 7.70 -6.80 10.13
N VAL A 44 7.48 -7.35 8.95
CA VAL A 44 8.30 -6.98 7.77
C VAL A 44 8.15 -5.50 7.47
N ALA A 45 6.94 -4.98 7.43
CA ALA A 45 6.72 -3.57 7.15
C ALA A 45 7.41 -2.69 8.21
N PHE A 46 7.34 -3.07 9.48
CA PHE A 46 8.04 -2.34 10.53
C PHE A 46 9.55 -2.37 10.31
N CYS A 47 10.10 -3.53 10.00
CA CYS A 47 11.55 -3.69 9.79
C CYS A 47 12.04 -2.94 8.55
N GLU A 48 11.22 -2.87 7.50
CA GLU A 48 11.59 -2.22 6.27
C GLU A 48 11.46 -0.70 6.32
N SER A 49 10.42 -0.20 6.97
CA SER A 49 10.08 1.23 6.90
C SER A 49 9.65 1.85 8.23
N SER A 50 9.75 1.12 9.32
CA SER A 50 9.26 1.55 10.65
C SER A 50 7.74 1.76 10.67
N ALA A 51 7.03 1.11 9.77
CA ALA A 51 5.60 1.29 9.64
C ALA A 51 4.84 0.69 10.81
N GLN A 52 3.77 1.36 11.20
CA GLN A 52 2.88 0.93 12.28
C GLN A 52 1.53 0.50 11.70
N PRO A 53 0.79 -0.38 12.38
CA PRO A 53 -0.47 -0.88 11.83
C PRO A 53 -1.52 0.19 11.53
N ASP A 54 -1.47 1.33 12.23
CA ASP A 54 -2.44 2.42 12.02
C ASP A 54 -1.96 3.48 11.04
N ASP A 55 -0.81 3.27 10.39
CA ASP A 55 -0.31 4.21 9.39
C ASP A 55 -1.22 4.23 8.16
N LEU A 56 -1.40 5.44 7.61
CA LEU A 56 -2.21 5.65 6.41
C LEU A 56 -1.36 5.96 5.19
N SER A 57 -0.09 6.32 5.35
CA SER A 57 0.79 6.75 4.26
C SER A 57 1.94 5.78 4.07
N SER A 58 2.17 5.39 2.82
CA SER A 58 3.24 4.47 2.45
C SER A 58 4.31 5.25 1.67
N ASP A 59 4.99 6.18 2.35
CA ASP A 59 5.85 7.15 1.68
C ASP A 59 7.33 7.09 2.05
N ALA A 60 7.76 6.05 2.74
CA ALA A 60 9.19 5.90 3.08
C ALA A 60 10.01 5.58 1.84
N ILE A 61 11.15 6.26 1.68
CA ILE A 61 12.07 6.02 0.57
C ILE A 61 13.47 5.82 1.14
N HIS A 62 14.08 4.69 0.79
CA HIS A 62 15.44 4.40 1.20
C HIS A 62 16.41 5.34 0.46
N PRO A 63 17.33 6.01 1.17
CA PRO A 63 18.14 7.06 0.55
C PRO A 63 19.10 6.56 -0.55
N SER A 64 19.57 5.32 -0.48
CA SER A 64 20.49 4.82 -1.49
C SER A 64 19.82 3.91 -2.51
N SER A 65 19.06 2.92 -2.09
CA SER A 65 18.43 1.96 -3.01
C SER A 65 17.17 2.51 -3.67
N ARG A 66 16.57 3.56 -3.09
CA ARG A 66 15.30 4.13 -3.51
C ARG A 66 14.12 3.18 -3.32
N ALA A 67 14.31 2.10 -2.56
CA ALA A 67 13.22 1.22 -2.18
C ALA A 67 12.12 2.05 -1.52
N SER A 68 10.86 1.78 -1.86
CA SER A 68 9.77 2.70 -1.59
C SER A 68 8.58 2.04 -0.91
N GLY A 69 7.96 2.80 0.00
CA GLY A 69 6.73 2.43 0.67
C GLY A 69 6.93 1.52 1.87
N TRP A 70 5.83 1.07 2.42
CA TRP A 70 5.84 0.25 3.63
C TRP A 70 6.68 -1.02 3.48
N PHE A 71 6.58 -1.68 2.32
CA PHE A 71 7.30 -2.93 2.06
C PHE A 71 8.57 -2.74 1.25
N GLN A 72 8.97 -1.49 1.01
CA GLN A 72 10.26 -1.14 0.40
C GLN A 72 10.51 -1.86 -0.92
N HIS A 73 9.57 -1.68 -1.85
CA HIS A 73 9.74 -2.23 -3.21
C HIS A 73 10.81 -1.46 -3.97
N LEU A 74 11.59 -2.18 -4.76
CA LEU A 74 12.62 -1.57 -5.61
C LEU A 74 12.00 -1.02 -6.89
N PRO A 75 12.23 0.26 -7.22
CA PRO A 75 11.62 0.87 -8.40
C PRO A 75 11.93 0.13 -9.71
N LYS A 76 13.11 -0.45 -9.84
CA LYS A 76 13.49 -1.14 -11.07
C LYS A 76 12.65 -2.39 -11.34
N PHE A 77 12.03 -2.96 -10.33
CA PHE A 77 11.17 -4.15 -10.48
C PHE A 77 9.69 -3.81 -10.40
N TRP A 78 9.35 -2.58 -10.05
CA TRP A 78 7.98 -2.23 -9.73
C TRP A 78 7.02 -2.41 -10.91
N GLN A 79 7.40 -1.93 -12.09
CA GLN A 79 6.50 -2.00 -13.24
C GLN A 79 6.08 -3.45 -13.52
N GLU A 80 7.05 -4.35 -13.61
CA GLU A 80 6.76 -5.74 -13.91
C GLU A 80 5.93 -6.39 -12.81
N ARG A 81 6.34 -6.20 -11.56
CA ARG A 81 5.68 -6.85 -10.42
C ARG A 81 4.28 -6.33 -10.20
N SER A 82 4.09 -5.02 -10.31
CA SER A 82 2.76 -4.42 -10.13
C SER A 82 1.81 -4.87 -11.23
N GLU A 83 2.29 -4.95 -12.46
CA GLU A 83 1.45 -5.45 -13.55
C GLU A 83 1.00 -6.89 -13.29
N LYS A 84 1.93 -7.75 -12.90
CA LYS A 84 1.61 -9.16 -12.62
C LYS A 84 0.68 -9.32 -11.43
N ALA A 85 0.78 -8.42 -10.48
CA ALA A 85 -0.05 -8.48 -9.28
C ALA A 85 -1.43 -7.84 -9.46
N GLY A 86 -1.71 -7.25 -10.64
CA GLY A 86 -3.00 -6.65 -10.90
C GLY A 86 -3.07 -5.16 -10.63
N PHE A 87 -1.92 -4.49 -10.49
CA PHE A 87 -1.85 -3.06 -10.20
C PHE A 87 -1.12 -2.29 -11.30
N ALA A 88 -1.31 -2.68 -12.56
CA ALA A 88 -0.64 -2.02 -13.68
C ALA A 88 -0.85 -0.52 -13.66
N GLY A 89 0.24 0.24 -13.77
CA GLY A 89 0.18 1.70 -13.82
C GLY A 89 -0.03 2.40 -12.49
N VAL A 90 -0.14 1.66 -11.40
CA VAL A 90 -0.34 2.25 -10.08
C VAL A 90 1.02 2.60 -9.47
N ASP A 91 1.07 3.76 -8.81
CA ASP A 91 2.32 4.27 -8.22
C ASP A 91 2.81 3.36 -7.09
N ILE A 92 4.13 3.23 -6.99
CA ILE A 92 4.79 2.40 -5.96
C ILE A 92 4.46 2.89 -4.54
N MET A 93 4.13 4.17 -4.39
CA MET A 93 3.77 4.75 -3.10
C MET A 93 2.29 4.59 -2.75
N ASP A 94 1.49 4.08 -3.68
CA ASP A 94 0.08 3.85 -3.40
C ASP A 94 -0.04 2.79 -2.30
N PRO A 95 -0.73 3.08 -1.20
CA PRO A 95 -0.80 2.13 -0.08
C PRO A 95 -1.37 0.77 -0.46
N VAL A 96 -2.45 0.76 -1.22
CA VAL A 96 -3.10 -0.51 -1.61
C VAL A 96 -2.17 -1.32 -2.48
N ALA A 97 -1.55 -0.68 -3.48
CA ALA A 97 -0.64 -1.38 -4.38
C ALA A 97 0.61 -1.87 -3.67
N ASN A 98 1.16 -1.04 -2.77
CA ASN A 98 2.37 -1.42 -2.04
C ASN A 98 2.16 -2.71 -1.24
N VAL A 99 1.05 -2.80 -0.53
CA VAL A 99 0.72 -4.00 0.26
C VAL A 99 0.31 -5.15 -0.66
N GLY A 100 -0.51 -4.88 -1.67
CA GLY A 100 -0.99 -5.92 -2.59
C GLY A 100 0.14 -6.59 -3.36
N VAL A 101 1.13 -5.83 -3.82
CA VAL A 101 2.29 -6.40 -4.51
C VAL A 101 3.15 -7.20 -3.54
N ALA A 102 3.28 -6.76 -2.30
CA ALA A 102 4.02 -7.53 -1.28
C ALA A 102 3.37 -8.90 -1.06
N ALA A 103 2.05 -8.94 -0.95
CA ALA A 103 1.34 -10.21 -0.81
C ALA A 103 1.52 -11.08 -2.05
N TRP A 104 1.46 -10.47 -3.24
CA TRP A 104 1.69 -11.21 -4.48
C TRP A 104 3.08 -11.84 -4.51
N LEU A 105 4.11 -11.08 -4.08
CA LEU A 105 5.46 -11.62 -4.01
C LEU A 105 5.55 -12.82 -3.06
N LEU A 106 4.90 -12.74 -1.91
CA LEU A 106 4.92 -13.82 -0.94
C LEU A 106 4.27 -15.08 -1.50
N TYR A 107 3.11 -14.94 -2.12
CA TYR A 107 2.28 -16.09 -2.48
C TYR A 107 2.51 -16.61 -3.90
N HIS A 108 3.04 -15.80 -4.80
CA HIS A 108 3.07 -16.15 -6.22
C HIS A 108 4.46 -16.15 -6.83
N THR A 109 5.51 -16.09 -6.01
CA THR A 109 6.89 -16.21 -6.51
C THR A 109 7.63 -17.28 -5.72
N PRO A 110 8.65 -17.92 -6.35
CA PRO A 110 9.42 -18.94 -5.65
C PRO A 110 10.19 -18.43 -4.45
N GLN A 111 10.61 -17.16 -4.45
CA GLN A 111 11.36 -16.57 -3.36
C GLN A 111 10.51 -16.39 -2.10
N GLY A 112 9.20 -16.12 -2.27
CA GLY A 112 8.32 -15.91 -1.13
C GLY A 112 8.87 -14.86 -0.18
N SER A 113 9.03 -15.20 1.10
CA SER A 113 9.58 -14.28 2.09
C SER A 113 11.02 -13.87 1.79
N GLY A 114 11.72 -14.59 0.94
CA GLY A 114 13.11 -14.29 0.57
C GLY A 114 13.28 -12.94 -0.09
N HIS A 115 12.21 -12.32 -0.61
CA HIS A 115 12.28 -10.97 -1.14
C HIS A 115 12.74 -9.96 -0.09
N TRP A 116 12.51 -10.24 1.19
CA TRP A 116 12.90 -9.37 2.30
C TRP A 116 14.06 -9.92 3.10
N TYR A 117 14.82 -10.83 2.50
CA TYR A 117 15.98 -11.47 3.14
C TYR A 117 16.94 -10.48 3.82
N PRO A 118 17.28 -9.33 3.22
CA PRO A 118 18.23 -8.42 3.87
C PRO A 118 17.79 -7.93 5.25
N SER A 119 16.50 -7.93 5.57
CA SER A 119 16.01 -7.52 6.89
C SER A 119 15.60 -8.71 7.76
N GLU A 120 15.92 -9.93 7.36
CA GLU A 120 15.47 -11.13 8.07
C GLU A 120 15.87 -11.15 9.53
N SER A 121 17.03 -10.61 9.87
CA SER A 121 17.46 -10.54 11.27
C SER A 121 16.50 -9.74 12.14
N CYS A 122 15.68 -8.88 11.53
CA CYS A 122 14.71 -8.07 12.27
C CYS A 122 13.37 -8.81 12.41
N TRP A 123 12.88 -9.41 11.33
CA TRP A 123 11.54 -10.00 11.34
C TRP A 123 11.52 -11.53 11.49
N GLY A 124 12.64 -12.16 11.27
CA GLY A 124 12.76 -13.63 11.30
C GLY A 124 12.82 -14.25 12.65
#